data_94179dcf4e93effa023e069d4292e958
#
_entry.id   94179dcf4e93effa023e069d4292e958
#
_cell.length_a   1.000
_cell.length_b   1.000
_cell.length_c   1.000
_cell.angle_alpha   90.00
_cell.angle_beta   90.00
_cell.angle_gamma   90.00
#
_symmetry.space_group_name_H-M   'P 1'
#
loop_
_entity.id
_entity.type
_entity.pdbx_description
1 polymer ?
#
loop_
_entity_poly.entity_id
_entity_poly.type
_entity_poly.pdbx_seq_one_letter_code
_entity_poly.pdbx_strand_id
1 'polypeptide(L)' 'MKYYDRLRELREDRDLTLAEIAAMLGTSYQYYQKYEKGKHPLPIAHLQTLCKFYGVSADYVLGLPRGLNWPRG' A
#
# COMPACT_ATOMS: atom_id res chain seq x y z
N MET A 1 6.82 -12.37 -1.98
CA MET A 1 5.73 -11.49 -2.42
C MET A 1 6.18 -10.04 -2.32
N LYS A 2 5.93 -9.27 -3.34
CA LYS A 2 6.30 -7.85 -3.37
C LYS A 2 5.27 -7.01 -2.61
N TYR A 3 5.69 -5.83 -2.12
CA TYR A 3 4.79 -4.96 -1.36
C TYR A 3 3.53 -4.59 -2.16
N TYR A 4 3.67 -4.38 -3.47
CA TYR A 4 2.52 -4.01 -4.29
C TYR A 4 1.55 -5.18 -4.48
N ASP A 5 2.02 -6.42 -4.41
CA ASP A 5 1.13 -7.58 -4.42
C ASP A 5 0.27 -7.62 -3.16
N ARG A 6 0.85 -7.28 -2.00
CA ARG A 6 0.10 -7.23 -0.74
C ARG A 6 -0.95 -6.13 -0.76
N LEU A 7 -0.61 -4.99 -1.34
CA LEU A 7 -1.58 -3.89 -1.48
C LEU A 7 -2.74 -4.29 -2.37
N ARG A 8 -2.47 -4.99 -3.48
CA ARG A 8 -3.53 -5.49 -4.35
C ARG A 8 -4.42 -6.49 -3.61
N GLU A 9 -3.85 -7.41 -2.86
CA GLU A 9 -4.63 -8.37 -2.08
C GLU A 9 -5.52 -7.69 -1.05
N LEU A 10 -4.98 -6.70 -0.34
CA LEU A 10 -5.76 -5.94 0.63
C LEU A 10 -6.95 -5.25 -0.04
N ARG A 11 -6.73 -4.67 -1.21
CA ARG A 11 -7.79 -4.02 -1.97
C ARG A 11 -8.84 -5.02 -2.43
N GLU A 12 -8.41 -6.12 -3.01
CA GLU A 12 -9.31 -7.15 -3.53
C GLU A 12 -10.11 -7.83 -2.43
N ASP A 13 -9.49 -8.08 -1.29
CA ASP A 13 -10.17 -8.69 -0.14
C ASP A 13 -11.32 -7.82 0.37
N ARG A 14 -11.29 -6.53 0.11
CA ARG A 14 -12.33 -5.59 0.52
C ARG A 14 -13.25 -5.19 -0.62
N ASP A 15 -13.13 -5.87 -1.77
CA ASP A 15 -13.94 -5.60 -2.97
C ASP A 15 -13.86 -4.14 -3.42
N LEU A 16 -12.67 -3.54 -3.30
CA LEU A 16 -12.45 -2.17 -3.72
C LEU A 16 -11.87 -2.13 -5.13
N THR A 17 -12.26 -1.11 -5.89
CA THR A 17 -11.74 -0.92 -7.24
C THR A 17 -10.48 -0.08 -7.23
N LEU A 18 -9.71 -0.16 -8.33
CA LEU A 18 -8.56 0.71 -8.53
C LEU A 18 -8.97 2.18 -8.48
N ALA A 19 -10.13 2.51 -9.07
CA ALA A 19 -10.62 3.88 -9.10
C ALA A 19 -10.93 4.41 -7.70
N GLU A 20 -11.49 3.57 -6.83
CA GLU A 20 -11.81 3.96 -5.46
C GLU A 20 -10.54 4.30 -4.67
N ILE A 21 -9.52 3.46 -4.78
CA ILE A 21 -8.26 3.72 -4.09
C ILE A 21 -7.55 4.93 -4.70
N ALA A 22 -7.55 5.05 -6.02
CA ALA A 22 -6.93 6.19 -6.70
C ALA A 22 -7.57 7.51 -6.27
N ALA A 23 -8.89 7.54 -6.17
CA ALA A 23 -9.61 8.75 -5.73
C ALA A 23 -9.20 9.12 -4.29
N MET A 24 -9.06 8.13 -3.41
CA MET A 24 -8.63 8.36 -2.05
C MET A 24 -7.22 8.95 -1.98
N LEU A 25 -6.35 8.53 -2.88
CA LEU A 25 -4.97 9.01 -2.93
C LEU A 25 -4.81 10.30 -3.74
N GLY A 26 -5.87 10.76 -4.41
CA GLY A 26 -5.81 11.97 -5.22
C GLY A 26 -5.08 11.78 -6.55
N THR A 27 -5.13 10.57 -7.12
CA THR A 27 -4.49 10.27 -8.40
C THR A 27 -5.48 9.57 -9.34
N SER A 28 -5.08 9.37 -10.60
CA SER A 28 -5.91 8.63 -11.55
C SER A 28 -5.78 7.13 -11.32
N TYR A 29 -6.82 6.37 -11.73
CA TYR A 29 -6.74 4.93 -11.56
C TYR A 29 -5.66 4.31 -12.45
N GLN A 30 -5.40 4.90 -13.61
CA GLN A 30 -4.33 4.44 -14.48
C GLN A 30 -2.97 4.58 -13.82
N TYR A 31 -2.75 5.69 -13.12
CA TYR A 31 -1.50 5.91 -12.41
C TYR A 31 -1.38 4.99 -11.22
N TYR A 32 -2.45 4.84 -10.44
CA TYR A 32 -2.44 3.93 -9.30
C TYR A 32 -2.21 2.48 -9.73
N GLN A 33 -2.77 2.07 -10.87
CA GLN A 33 -2.55 0.75 -11.42
C GLN A 33 -1.06 0.46 -11.61
N LYS A 34 -0.28 1.47 -11.99
CA LYS A 34 1.17 1.32 -12.17
C LYS A 34 1.87 1.03 -10.84
N TYR A 35 1.37 1.57 -9.74
CA TYR A 35 1.90 1.23 -8.42
C TYR A 35 1.65 -0.25 -8.11
N GLU A 36 0.44 -0.74 -8.35
CA GLU A 36 0.10 -2.14 -8.06
C GLU A 36 0.80 -3.13 -8.99
N LYS A 37 1.22 -2.69 -10.15
CA LYS A 37 2.00 -3.52 -11.08
C LYS A 37 3.50 -3.43 -10.84
N GLY A 38 3.94 -2.62 -9.90
CA GLY A 38 5.34 -2.44 -9.61
C GLY A 38 6.10 -1.63 -10.65
N LYS A 39 5.41 -0.92 -11.52
CA LYS A 39 6.04 -0.09 -12.56
C LYS A 39 6.55 1.24 -12.04
N HIS A 40 5.94 1.74 -10.99
CA HIS A 40 6.37 2.96 -10.31
C HIS A 40 6.46 2.70 -8.81
N PRO A 41 7.49 3.20 -8.13
CA PRO A 41 7.58 3.06 -6.67
C PRO A 41 6.48 3.88 -6.00
N LEU A 42 5.86 3.30 -4.98
CA LEU A 42 4.80 3.96 -4.23
C LEU A 42 5.43 5.01 -3.31
N PRO A 43 4.98 6.27 -3.38
CA PRO A 43 5.45 7.28 -2.43
C PRO A 43 5.10 6.90 -0.98
N ILE A 44 5.99 7.27 -0.06
CA ILE A 44 5.80 6.96 1.36
C ILE A 44 4.49 7.56 1.88
N ALA A 45 4.13 8.76 1.43
CA ALA A 45 2.87 9.39 1.85
C ALA A 45 1.66 8.55 1.48
N HIS A 46 1.68 7.94 0.29
CA HIS A 46 0.60 7.04 -0.13
C HIS A 46 0.61 5.75 0.68
N LEU A 47 1.78 5.22 0.98
CA LEU A 47 1.90 4.04 1.83
C LEU A 47 1.28 4.30 3.20
N GLN A 48 1.58 5.45 3.81
CA GLN A 48 1.00 5.83 5.10
C GLN A 48 -0.53 5.86 5.04
N THR A 49 -1.07 6.50 4.00
CA THR A 49 -2.52 6.61 3.82
C THR A 49 -3.15 5.23 3.68
N LEU A 50 -2.55 4.37 2.87
CA LEU A 50 -3.06 3.02 2.64
C LEU A 50 -2.98 2.15 3.89
N CYS A 51 -1.89 2.24 4.64
CA CYS A 51 -1.76 1.48 5.89
C CYS A 51 -2.83 1.89 6.90
N LYS A 52 -3.08 3.18 7.03
CA LYS A 52 -4.13 3.68 7.93
C LYS A 52 -5.51 3.23 7.47
N PHE A 53 -5.75 3.31 6.17
CA PHE A 53 -7.04 2.93 5.60
C PHE A 53 -7.32 1.44 5.78
N TYR A 54 -6.34 0.59 5.48
CA TYR A 54 -6.51 -0.86 5.62
C TYR A 54 -6.35 -1.36 7.05
N GLY A 55 -5.84 -0.52 7.94
CA GLY A 55 -5.60 -0.92 9.34
C GLY A 55 -4.46 -1.93 9.48
N VAL A 56 -3.43 -1.81 8.66
CA VAL A 56 -2.27 -2.70 8.69
C VAL A 56 -0.99 -1.90 8.88
N SER A 57 0.05 -2.55 9.37
CA SER A 57 1.35 -1.90 9.54
C SER A 57 2.11 -1.83 8.21
N ALA A 58 2.98 -0.84 8.09
CA ALA A 58 3.88 -0.76 6.95
C ALA A 58 4.82 -1.96 6.90
N ASP A 59 5.21 -2.50 8.05
CA ASP A 59 6.04 -3.70 8.14
C ASP A 59 5.38 -4.87 7.42
N TYR A 60 4.08 -5.04 7.63
CA TYR A 60 3.34 -6.09 6.94
C TYR A 60 3.37 -5.88 5.42
N VAL A 61 3.06 -4.67 4.98
CA VAL A 61 3.01 -4.36 3.55
C VAL A 61 4.37 -4.57 2.89
N LEU A 62 5.43 -4.09 3.56
CA LEU A 62 6.79 -4.15 3.02
C LEU A 62 7.44 -5.51 3.20
N GLY A 63 6.83 -6.40 3.98
CA GLY A 63 7.38 -7.72 4.23
C GLY A 63 8.63 -7.71 5.11
N LEU A 64 8.72 -6.75 6.02
CA LEU A 64 9.86 -6.64 6.91
C LEU A 64 9.80 -7.71 8.01
N PRO A 65 10.95 -8.17 8.52
CA PRO A 65 10.95 -9.16 9.58
C PRO A 65 10.27 -8.66 10.85
N ARG A 66 9.62 -9.56 11.57
CA ARG A 66 9.07 -9.25 12.88
C ARG A 66 10.21 -9.06 13.87
N GLY A 67 9.96 -8.27 14.89
CA GLY A 67 10.91 -8.09 15.97
C GLY A 67 11.97 -7.04 15.75
N LEU A 68 11.82 -6.24 14.68
CA LEU A 68 12.65 -5.04 14.53
C LEU A 68 12.28 -4.05 15.63
N ASN A 69 13.28 -3.61 16.34
CA ASN A 69 13.04 -2.73 17.49
C ASN A 69 12.85 -1.28 17.07
N TRP A 70 11.99 -0.58 17.81
CA TRP A 70 11.93 0.87 17.70
C TRP A 70 13.25 1.45 18.18
N PRO A 71 13.81 2.44 17.47
CA PRO A 71 14.97 3.11 17.98
C PRO A 71 14.62 3.87 19.26
N ARG A 72 15.52 3.90 20.19
CA ARG A 72 15.36 4.69 21.41
C ARG A 72 15.78 6.10 21.09
N GLY A 73 14.91 7.02 21.43
CA GLY A 73 15.25 8.31 21.07
C GLY A 73 14.80 9.45 21.43
#